data_5cb1f20e106bc78ad030baee18012c19
#
_entry.id   5cb1f20e106bc78ad030baee18012c19
#
_cell.length_a   1.000
_cell.length_b   1.000
_cell.length_c   1.000
_cell.angle_alpha   90.00
_cell.angle_beta   90.00
_cell.angle_gamma   90.00
#
_symmetry.space_group_name_H-M   'P 1'
#
loop_
_entity.id
_entity.type
_entity.pdbx_description
1 polymer ?
#
loop_
_entity_poly.entity_id
_entity_poly.type
_entity_poly.pdbx_seq_one_letter_code
_entity_poly.pdbx_strand_id
1 'polypeptide(L)'
;MYRRILVGYDGSEASRKAFDSALNLAKSHGAELWVLTVSRPPEIGDDVESEAVIENSREYHRTLLAPLRPLTEQAGVKSHFEVAVGHPAEQIISTADQHGADLIVVGDRGRSKFARLLLGSVSKTVVQYAGRAVLVVR
;
A
#
# COMPACT_ATOMS: atom_id res chain seq x y z
N MET A 1 -8.82 13.21 -14.45
CA MET A 1 -9.37 11.88 -14.10
C MET A 1 -8.24 10.89 -13.88
N TYR A 2 -8.27 10.19 -12.75
CA TYR A 2 -7.25 9.20 -12.45
C TYR A 2 -7.54 7.90 -13.20
N ARG A 3 -6.50 7.27 -13.76
CA ARG A 3 -6.61 6.01 -14.50
C ARG A 3 -5.98 4.83 -13.78
N ARG A 4 -4.95 5.08 -12.99
CA ARG A 4 -4.21 4.05 -12.26
C ARG A 4 -3.93 4.56 -10.87
N ILE A 5 -4.51 3.90 -9.90
CA ILE A 5 -4.43 4.30 -8.49
C ILE A 5 -3.68 3.22 -7.73
N LEU A 6 -2.71 3.63 -6.91
CA LEU A 6 -1.99 2.73 -6.01
C LEU A 6 -2.34 3.08 -4.58
N VAL A 7 -2.71 2.08 -3.79
CA VAL A 7 -2.93 2.26 -2.35
C VAL A 7 -1.99 1.37 -1.56
N GLY A 8 -1.36 1.95 -0.54
CA GLY A 8 -0.56 1.21 0.43
C GLY A 8 -1.44 0.67 1.55
N TYR A 9 -1.25 -0.60 1.88
CA TYR A 9 -2.05 -1.29 2.89
C TYR A 9 -1.17 -2.10 3.84
N ASP A 10 -1.30 -1.88 5.14
CA ASP A 10 -0.54 -2.60 6.16
C ASP A 10 -1.43 -3.28 7.22
N GLY A 11 -2.74 -3.29 7.00
CA GLY A 11 -3.70 -3.87 7.91
C GLY A 11 -4.13 -2.93 9.03
N SER A 12 -3.58 -1.72 9.10
CA SER A 12 -4.01 -0.73 10.08
C SER A 12 -5.38 -0.16 9.72
N GLU A 13 -6.05 0.44 10.70
CA GLU A 13 -7.32 1.13 10.48
C GLU A 13 -7.16 2.26 9.46
N ALA A 14 -6.08 3.04 9.55
CA ALA A 14 -5.81 4.12 8.61
C ALA A 14 -5.64 3.60 7.18
N SER A 15 -4.91 2.50 6.98
CA SER A 15 -4.73 1.91 5.65
C SER A 15 -6.03 1.30 5.11
N ARG A 16 -6.91 0.81 5.98
CA ARG A 16 -8.23 0.33 5.55
C ARG A 16 -9.08 1.48 5.05
N LYS A 17 -9.06 2.62 5.73
CA LYS A 17 -9.74 3.83 5.26
C LYS A 17 -9.16 4.31 3.93
N ALA A 18 -7.84 4.24 3.79
CA ALA A 18 -7.17 4.56 2.53
C ALA A 18 -7.63 3.63 1.41
N PHE A 19 -7.71 2.34 1.68
CA PHE A 19 -8.21 1.36 0.71
C PHE A 19 -9.65 1.68 0.30
N ASP A 20 -10.53 1.95 1.25
CA ASP A 20 -11.92 2.26 0.96
C ASP A 20 -12.03 3.52 0.08
N SER A 21 -11.26 4.55 0.37
CA SER A 21 -11.22 5.77 -0.44
C SER A 21 -10.68 5.51 -1.85
N ALA A 22 -9.60 4.72 -1.95
CA ALA A 22 -9.01 4.37 -3.25
C ALA A 22 -9.98 3.54 -4.10
N LEU A 23 -10.69 2.60 -3.48
CA LEU A 23 -11.68 1.78 -4.17
C LEU A 23 -12.83 2.63 -4.70
N ASN A 24 -13.34 3.56 -3.89
CA ASN A 24 -14.41 4.46 -4.31
C ASN A 24 -13.96 5.35 -5.47
N LEU A 25 -12.75 5.88 -5.41
CA LEU A 25 -12.19 6.69 -6.50
C LEU A 25 -12.00 5.86 -7.77
N ALA A 26 -11.47 4.65 -7.65
CA ALA A 26 -11.27 3.77 -8.79
C ALA A 26 -12.61 3.44 -9.46
N LYS A 27 -13.63 3.17 -8.66
CA LYS A 27 -14.97 2.91 -9.18
C LYS A 27 -15.53 4.12 -9.92
N SER A 28 -15.43 5.31 -9.32
CA SER A 28 -15.96 6.54 -9.90
C SER A 28 -15.24 6.96 -11.18
N HIS A 29 -13.93 6.73 -11.25
CA HIS A 29 -13.11 7.15 -12.39
C HIS A 29 -12.95 6.07 -13.45
N GLY A 30 -13.40 4.84 -13.20
CA GLY A 30 -13.11 3.71 -14.06
C GLY A 30 -11.62 3.36 -14.07
N ALA A 31 -10.94 3.56 -12.95
CA ALA A 31 -9.50 3.34 -12.83
C ALA A 31 -9.16 1.90 -12.45
N GLU A 32 -7.94 1.49 -12.80
CA GLU A 32 -7.35 0.27 -12.23
C GLU A 32 -6.78 0.59 -10.85
N LEU A 33 -6.84 -0.38 -9.95
CA LEU A 33 -6.37 -0.24 -8.58
C LEU A 33 -5.28 -1.24 -8.26
N TRP A 34 -4.12 -0.76 -7.83
CA TRP A 34 -3.06 -1.59 -7.25
C TRP A 34 -3.13 -1.48 -5.75
N VAL A 35 -3.20 -2.62 -5.08
CA VAL A 35 -3.15 -2.69 -3.62
C VAL A 35 -1.82 -3.31 -3.24
N LEU A 36 -0.97 -2.53 -2.59
CA LEU A 36 0.39 -2.92 -2.25
C LEU A 36 0.55 -3.03 -0.75
N THR A 37 1.07 -4.16 -0.30
CA THR A 37 1.60 -4.27 1.05
C THR A 37 3.10 -4.47 0.98
N VAL A 38 3.82 -3.92 1.96
CA VAL A 38 5.28 -3.98 1.99
C VAL A 38 5.73 -4.75 3.23
N SER A 39 6.47 -5.81 2.99
CA SER A 39 7.12 -6.58 4.03
C SER A 39 8.52 -6.01 4.25
N ARG A 40 8.85 -5.66 5.49
CA ARG A 40 10.21 -5.22 5.81
C ARG A 40 11.12 -6.43 5.90
N PRO A 41 12.33 -6.38 5.30
CA PRO A 41 13.27 -7.47 5.44
C PRO A 41 13.75 -7.57 6.89
N PRO A 42 14.07 -8.77 7.38
CA PRO A 42 14.70 -8.89 8.68
C PRO A 42 16.08 -8.24 8.65
N GLU A 43 16.46 -7.56 9.73
CA GLU A 43 17.77 -6.90 9.86
C GLU A 43 18.90 -7.88 10.16
N ILE A 44 18.66 -9.17 10.06
CA ILE A 44 19.62 -10.20 10.42
C ILE A 44 20.15 -10.85 9.15
N GLY A 45 21.45 -10.90 9.11
CA GLY A 45 22.31 -11.37 8.02
C GLY A 45 21.89 -12.55 7.14
N ASP A 46 22.69 -12.82 6.23
CA ASP A 46 22.63 -13.55 4.98
C ASP A 46 22.57 -15.08 5.13
N ASP A 47 21.73 -15.63 5.97
CA ASP A 47 21.64 -17.07 6.06
C ASP A 47 20.30 -17.62 5.57
N VAL A 48 20.19 -18.93 5.52
CA VAL A 48 19.00 -19.66 5.06
C VAL A 48 17.77 -19.30 5.90
N GLU A 49 17.98 -18.89 7.15
CA GLU A 49 16.90 -18.46 8.03
C GLU A 49 16.27 -17.15 7.56
N SER A 50 17.08 -16.24 6.99
CA SER A 50 16.58 -14.97 6.46
C SER A 50 15.64 -15.18 5.27
N GLU A 51 15.95 -16.10 4.38
CA GLU A 51 15.08 -16.43 3.24
C GLU A 51 13.75 -17.03 3.71
N ALA A 52 13.79 -17.93 4.69
CA ALA A 52 12.58 -18.50 5.26
C ALA A 52 11.71 -17.44 5.94
N VAL A 53 12.33 -16.53 6.68
CA VAL A 53 11.62 -15.43 7.35
C VAL A 53 10.97 -14.49 6.32
N ILE A 54 11.67 -14.16 5.23
CA ILE A 54 11.13 -13.33 4.17
C ILE A 54 9.93 -14.01 3.51
N GLU A 55 10.04 -15.28 3.18
CA GLU A 55 8.94 -16.03 2.54
C GLU A 55 7.73 -16.15 3.47
N ASN A 56 7.94 -16.40 4.76
CA ASN A 56 6.87 -16.44 5.75
C ASN A 56 6.20 -15.08 5.88
N SER A 57 6.97 -14.00 5.82
CA SER A 57 6.45 -12.65 5.87
C SER A 57 5.63 -12.31 4.62
N ARG A 58 6.05 -12.74 3.44
CA ARG A 58 5.28 -12.59 2.20
C ARG A 58 3.96 -13.33 2.28
N GLU A 59 3.97 -14.55 2.78
CA GLU A 59 2.77 -15.35 2.98
C GLU A 59 1.79 -14.66 3.91
N TYR A 60 2.29 -14.13 5.02
CA TYR A 60 1.48 -13.32 5.94
C TYR A 60 0.82 -12.13 5.23
N HIS A 61 1.57 -11.41 4.40
CA HIS A 61 1.06 -10.24 3.70
C HIS A 61 0.07 -10.62 2.60
N ARG A 62 0.26 -11.76 1.92
CA ARG A 62 -0.74 -12.27 0.98
C ARG A 62 -2.06 -12.58 1.69
N THR A 63 -1.98 -13.20 2.87
CA THR A 63 -3.13 -13.47 3.72
C THR A 63 -3.81 -12.19 4.15
N LEU A 64 -3.04 -11.16 4.44
CA LEU A 64 -3.55 -9.84 4.81
C LEU A 64 -4.37 -9.21 3.68
N LEU A 65 -3.95 -9.38 2.44
CA LEU A 65 -4.62 -8.82 1.26
C LEU A 65 -5.85 -9.63 0.81
N ALA A 66 -5.89 -10.90 1.13
CA ALA A 66 -6.94 -11.80 0.63
C ALA A 66 -8.37 -11.30 0.89
N PRO A 67 -8.72 -10.76 2.07
CA PRO A 67 -10.07 -10.26 2.31
C PRO A 67 -10.47 -9.05 1.47
N LEU A 68 -9.52 -8.37 0.87
CA LEU A 68 -9.80 -7.19 0.05
C LEU A 68 -10.22 -7.54 -1.37
N ARG A 69 -9.85 -8.73 -1.87
CA ARG A 69 -10.17 -9.15 -3.23
C ARG A 69 -11.67 -9.18 -3.54
N PRO A 70 -12.52 -9.77 -2.68
CA PRO A 70 -13.95 -9.75 -2.95
C PRO A 70 -14.52 -8.34 -3.02
N LEU A 71 -13.95 -7.40 -2.27
CA LEU A 71 -14.42 -6.02 -2.25
C LEU A 71 -14.18 -5.31 -3.58
N THR A 72 -13.01 -5.54 -4.20
CA THR A 72 -12.72 -4.96 -5.51
C THR A 72 -13.55 -5.62 -6.61
N GLU A 73 -13.77 -6.92 -6.51
CA GLU A 73 -14.60 -7.67 -7.45
C GLU A 73 -16.05 -7.19 -7.41
N GLN A 74 -16.61 -7.05 -6.22
CA GLN A 74 -17.99 -6.56 -6.03
C GLN A 74 -18.16 -5.14 -6.54
N ALA A 75 -17.11 -4.32 -6.45
CA ALA A 75 -17.14 -2.96 -6.96
C ALA A 75 -16.93 -2.88 -8.47
N GLY A 76 -16.60 -3.99 -9.12
CA GLY A 76 -16.32 -4.02 -10.56
C GLY A 76 -15.02 -3.30 -10.92
N VAL A 77 -14.08 -3.22 -10.01
CA VAL A 77 -12.80 -2.54 -10.21
C VAL A 77 -11.73 -3.57 -10.57
N LYS A 78 -11.06 -3.34 -11.69
CA LYS A 78 -9.90 -4.16 -12.06
C LYS A 78 -8.78 -3.86 -11.08
N SER A 79 -8.35 -4.88 -10.36
CA SER A 79 -7.38 -4.70 -9.28
C SER A 79 -6.23 -5.68 -9.36
N HIS A 80 -5.11 -5.26 -8.80
CA HIS A 80 -3.88 -6.02 -8.72
C HIS A 80 -3.39 -5.96 -7.28
N PHE A 81 -3.01 -7.12 -6.73
CA PHE A 81 -2.55 -7.22 -5.34
C PHE A 81 -1.10 -7.64 -5.35
N GLU A 82 -0.25 -6.83 -4.76
CA GLU A 82 1.20 -7.08 -4.76
C GLU A 82 1.78 -7.02 -3.36
N VAL A 83 2.79 -7.85 -3.14
CA VAL A 83 3.61 -7.84 -1.94
C VAL A 83 5.03 -7.48 -2.35
N ALA A 84 5.55 -6.39 -1.83
CA ALA A 84 6.94 -6.00 -2.03
C ALA A 84 7.74 -6.19 -0.75
N VAL A 85 9.05 -6.32 -0.87
CA VAL A 85 9.96 -6.43 0.27
C VAL A 85 10.89 -5.22 0.26
N GLY A 86 10.97 -4.49 1.38
CA GLY A 86 11.82 -3.33 1.48
C GLY A 86 11.27 -2.29 2.45
N HIS A 87 11.68 -1.05 2.25
CA HIS A 87 11.18 0.07 3.03
C HIS A 87 9.84 0.53 2.45
N PRO A 88 8.78 0.65 3.26
CA PRO A 88 7.44 0.89 2.74
C PRO A 88 7.33 2.10 1.81
N ALA A 89 7.83 3.26 2.20
CA ALA A 89 7.71 4.46 1.37
C ALA A 89 8.44 4.30 0.02
N GLU A 90 9.64 3.73 0.03
CA GLU A 90 10.41 3.51 -1.20
C GLU A 90 9.70 2.53 -2.12
N GLN A 91 9.14 1.46 -1.57
CA GLN A 91 8.44 0.45 -2.37
C GLN A 91 7.12 0.98 -2.93
N ILE A 92 6.42 1.81 -2.17
CA ILE A 92 5.21 2.47 -2.66
C ILE A 92 5.54 3.36 -3.87
N ILE A 93 6.56 4.19 -3.75
CA ILE A 93 6.97 5.10 -4.82
C ILE A 93 7.47 4.30 -6.03
N SER A 94 8.33 3.32 -5.81
CA SER A 94 8.88 2.48 -6.88
C SER A 94 7.79 1.72 -7.63
N THR A 95 6.83 1.16 -6.91
CA THR A 95 5.71 0.42 -7.51
C THR A 95 4.80 1.36 -8.30
N ALA A 96 4.57 2.57 -7.78
CA ALA A 96 3.81 3.59 -8.51
C ALA A 96 4.51 3.98 -9.82
N ASP A 97 5.82 4.14 -9.78
CA ASP A 97 6.61 4.44 -10.98
C ASP A 97 6.54 3.28 -11.98
N GLN A 98 6.68 2.06 -11.50
CA GLN A 98 6.68 0.86 -12.33
C GLN A 98 5.36 0.69 -13.10
N HIS A 99 4.24 0.96 -12.45
CA HIS A 99 2.92 0.78 -13.05
C HIS A 99 2.33 2.07 -13.64
N GLY A 100 3.04 3.17 -13.54
CA GLY A 100 2.55 4.45 -14.06
C GLY A 100 1.32 4.95 -13.31
N ALA A 101 1.28 4.75 -11.98
CA ALA A 101 0.17 5.25 -11.18
C ALA A 101 0.12 6.77 -11.20
N ASP A 102 -1.06 7.32 -11.41
CA ASP A 102 -1.25 8.77 -11.42
C ASP A 102 -1.80 9.30 -10.09
N LEU A 103 -2.12 8.41 -9.17
CA LEU A 103 -2.49 8.76 -7.80
C LEU A 103 -1.99 7.68 -6.84
N ILE A 104 -1.37 8.12 -5.74
CA ILE A 104 -1.04 7.25 -4.62
C ILE A 104 -1.97 7.61 -3.46
N VAL A 105 -2.54 6.60 -2.81
CA VAL A 105 -3.40 6.78 -1.63
C VAL A 105 -2.74 6.09 -0.44
N VAL A 106 -2.58 6.79 0.64
CA VAL A 106 -2.00 6.25 1.88
C VAL A 106 -2.81 6.73 3.08
N GLY A 107 -2.82 5.94 4.14
CA GLY A 107 -3.36 6.39 5.41
C GLY A 107 -2.43 7.45 6.04
N ASP A 108 -2.96 8.25 6.94
CA ASP A 108 -2.19 9.30 7.60
C ASP A 108 -1.14 8.74 8.56
N ARG A 109 -1.31 7.49 9.00
CA ARG A 109 -0.40 6.79 9.92
C ARG A 109 -0.53 5.29 9.70
N GLY A 110 0.51 4.54 10.11
CA GLY A 110 0.47 3.09 10.07
C GLY A 110 0.03 2.50 11.41
N ARG A 111 0.69 1.41 11.81
CA ARG A 111 0.38 0.70 13.06
C ARG A 111 0.83 1.44 14.32
N SER A 112 1.68 2.47 14.19
CA SER A 112 2.14 3.25 15.33
C SER A 112 1.01 4.10 15.88
N LYS A 113 0.80 4.05 17.20
CA LYS A 113 -0.22 4.83 17.88
C LYS A 113 0.23 6.25 18.22
N PHE A 114 1.46 6.60 17.84
CA PHE A 114 2.01 7.90 18.17
C PHE A 114 1.58 8.97 17.17
N ALA A 115 1.27 10.13 17.69
CA ALA A 115 1.08 11.36 16.94
C ALA A 115 -0.23 11.47 16.16
N ARG A 116 -1.31 11.77 16.86
CA ARG A 116 -2.61 12.10 16.26
C ARG A 116 -2.57 13.32 15.35
N LEU A 117 -1.55 14.17 15.51
CA LEU A 117 -1.45 15.46 14.84
C LEU A 117 -0.44 15.49 13.71
N LEU A 118 0.39 14.44 13.57
CA LEU A 118 1.46 14.39 12.57
C LEU A 118 1.21 13.22 11.61
N LEU A 119 1.64 13.38 10.37
CA LEU A 119 1.65 12.29 9.42
C LEU A 119 2.64 11.22 9.88
N GLY A 120 2.32 9.95 9.67
CA GLY A 120 3.25 8.87 9.88
C GLY A 120 4.47 8.98 8.97
N SER A 121 5.55 8.29 9.33
CA SER A 121 6.80 8.37 8.57
C SER A 121 6.64 7.96 7.11
N VAL A 122 5.84 6.94 6.84
CA VAL A 122 5.61 6.45 5.47
C VAL A 122 4.84 7.49 4.65
N SER A 123 3.71 7.98 5.16
CA SER A 123 2.90 8.95 4.45
C SER A 123 3.65 10.25 4.19
N LYS A 124 4.40 10.73 5.18
CA LYS A 124 5.22 11.92 5.05
C LYS A 124 6.27 11.76 3.94
N THR A 125 6.97 10.64 3.91
CA THR A 125 7.99 10.37 2.90
C THR A 125 7.37 10.25 1.50
N VAL A 126 6.23 9.57 1.40
CA VAL A 126 5.53 9.44 0.12
C VAL A 126 5.11 10.81 -0.41
N VAL A 127 4.50 11.65 0.43
CA VAL A 127 4.11 13.01 0.04
C VAL A 127 5.30 13.81 -0.45
N GLN A 128 6.44 13.68 0.21
CA GLN A 128 7.62 14.47 -0.10
C GLN A 128 8.30 14.04 -1.40
N TYR A 129 8.32 12.76 -1.72
CA TYR A 129 9.17 12.23 -2.80
C TYR A 129 8.42 11.56 -3.95
N ALA A 130 7.10 11.43 -3.90
CA ALA A 130 6.36 10.64 -4.90
C ALA A 130 6.38 11.23 -6.32
N GLY A 131 6.48 12.55 -6.46
CA GLY A 131 6.47 13.19 -7.76
C GLY A 131 5.15 13.07 -8.52
N ARG A 132 4.06 12.75 -7.83
CA ARG A 132 2.71 12.61 -8.39
C ARG A 132 1.67 12.94 -7.33
N ALA A 133 0.40 12.95 -7.70
CA ALA A 133 -0.67 13.23 -6.75
C ALA A 133 -0.67 12.17 -5.63
N VAL A 134 -0.82 12.63 -4.40
CA VAL A 134 -0.91 11.76 -3.22
C VAL A 134 -2.11 12.21 -2.40
N LEU A 135 -2.98 11.26 -2.12
CA LEU A 135 -4.11 11.44 -1.22
C LEU A 135 -3.77 10.81 0.12
N VAL A 136 -3.75 11.59 1.17
CA VAL A 136 -3.55 11.11 2.53
C VAL A 136 -4.93 11.05 3.21
N VAL A 137 -5.31 9.86 3.66
CA VAL A 137 -6.62 9.62 4.26
C VAL A 137 -6.48 9.55 5.78
N ARG A 138 -7.28 10.37 6.47
CA ARG A 138 -7.30 10.42 7.94
C ARG A 138 -8.40 9.57 8.55
#